data_3069aaa1a77c51e2b1adeef05da4b110
#
_entry.id   3069aaa1a77c51e2b1adeef05da4b110
#
_cell.length_a   1.000
_cell.length_b   1.000
_cell.length_c   1.000
_cell.angle_alpha   90.00
_cell.angle_beta   90.00
_cell.angle_gamma   90.00
#
_symmetry.space_group_name_H-M   'P 1'
#
loop_
_entity.id
_entity.type
_entity.pdbx_description
1 polymer ?
#
loop_
_entity_poly.entity_id
_entity_poly.type
_entity_poly.pdbx_seq_one_letter_code
_entity_poly.pdbx_strand_id
1 'polypeptide(L)'
;MKTLIDHLSQYADYHRDPRNIHTHFVGVPMIMFAVVILLSRPTWMVGAVPVSPALLAALAASVFYFRLDMRFGLAMAALLAAMLVGGQWVAAQTLALWLATGIGLFAVGWVIQFVGHYYEGRKPAFVDDLVGLIVGPLFVVAEWAFALGLRKEVQAAVEERSGPVRLRTGQQAAALCSFTAAHRDLKASQEPTQPLRTPPPMPPAHTGTATQPIAARPAG
;
A
#
# COMPACT_ATOMS: atom_id res chain seq x y z
N MET A 1 6.53 -10.14 -21.41
CA MET A 1 6.56 -8.75 -20.92
C MET A 1 6.14 -8.78 -19.47
N LYS A 2 6.78 -7.97 -18.59
CA LYS A 2 6.34 -7.84 -17.20
C LYS A 2 4.96 -7.18 -17.16
N THR A 3 4.08 -7.69 -16.29
CA THR A 3 2.74 -7.13 -16.07
C THR A 3 2.78 -5.96 -15.07
N LEU A 4 1.65 -5.24 -14.88
CA LEU A 4 1.51 -4.23 -13.84
C LEU A 4 1.90 -4.77 -12.46
N ILE A 5 1.39 -5.96 -12.11
CA ILE A 5 1.65 -6.59 -10.81
C ILE A 5 3.12 -6.97 -10.66
N ASP A 6 3.78 -7.44 -11.73
CA ASP A 6 5.21 -7.76 -11.69
C ASP A 6 6.05 -6.52 -11.38
N HIS A 7 5.74 -5.38 -12.02
CA HIS A 7 6.44 -4.12 -11.78
C HIS A 7 6.18 -3.57 -10.39
N LEU A 8 4.92 -3.52 -9.96
CA LEU A 8 4.55 -3.02 -8.63
C LEU A 8 5.12 -3.90 -7.53
N SER A 9 5.07 -5.23 -7.66
CA SER A 9 5.63 -6.13 -6.65
C SER A 9 7.14 -6.00 -6.55
N GLN A 10 7.85 -5.97 -7.68
CA GLN A 10 9.30 -5.77 -7.68
C GLN A 10 9.68 -4.44 -7.01
N TYR A 11 8.93 -3.37 -7.25
CA TYR A 11 9.17 -2.07 -6.61
C TYR A 11 8.81 -2.11 -5.12
N ALA A 12 7.70 -2.77 -4.77
CA ALA A 12 7.22 -2.96 -3.41
C ALA A 12 8.21 -3.71 -2.52
N ASP A 13 9.04 -4.62 -3.06
CA ASP A 13 10.08 -5.34 -2.32
C ASP A 13 11.11 -4.41 -1.67
N TYR A 14 11.28 -3.20 -2.22
CA TYR A 14 12.16 -2.15 -1.71
C TYR A 14 11.43 -1.10 -0.86
N HIS A 15 10.09 -1.22 -0.68
CA HIS A 15 9.24 -0.20 -0.08
C HIS A 15 8.17 -0.82 0.81
N ARG A 16 8.59 -1.44 1.92
CA ARG A 16 7.68 -2.06 2.91
C ARG A 16 7.62 -1.29 4.23
N ASP A 17 8.56 -0.38 4.52
CA ASP A 17 8.48 0.51 5.69
C ASP A 17 7.52 1.68 5.38
N PRO A 18 6.48 1.92 6.21
CA PRO A 18 5.54 3.02 5.99
C PRO A 18 6.20 4.40 5.89
N ARG A 19 7.30 4.63 6.62
CA ARG A 19 8.04 5.89 6.56
C ARG A 19 8.67 6.10 5.20
N ASN A 20 9.19 5.04 4.59
CA ASN A 20 9.72 5.07 3.23
C ASN A 20 8.62 5.39 2.23
N ILE A 21 7.46 4.72 2.31
CA ILE A 21 6.30 5.01 1.44
C ILE A 21 5.86 6.47 1.57
N HIS A 22 5.77 7.01 2.79
CA HIS A 22 5.37 8.40 3.01
C HIS A 22 6.40 9.41 2.44
N THR A 23 7.72 9.13 2.54
CA THR A 23 8.72 9.98 1.89
C THR A 23 8.58 9.95 0.37
N HIS A 24 8.19 8.80 -0.19
CA HIS A 24 7.95 8.64 -1.62
C HIS A 24 6.73 9.43 -2.10
N PHE A 25 5.69 9.58 -1.28
CA PHE A 25 4.52 10.41 -1.61
C PHE A 25 4.86 11.89 -1.85
N VAL A 26 5.95 12.36 -1.27
CA VAL A 26 6.42 13.74 -1.46
C VAL A 26 7.57 13.80 -2.44
N GLY A 27 8.60 12.99 -2.23
CA GLY A 27 9.86 13.07 -2.97
C GLY A 27 9.72 12.68 -4.44
N VAL A 28 8.94 11.63 -4.77
CA VAL A 28 8.75 11.20 -6.16
C VAL A 28 8.04 12.27 -7.00
N PRO A 29 6.88 12.84 -6.58
CA PRO A 29 6.26 13.94 -7.32
C PRO A 29 7.17 15.17 -7.48
N MET A 30 7.98 15.51 -6.46
CA MET A 30 8.94 16.60 -6.55
C MET A 30 10.02 16.33 -7.61
N ILE A 31 10.61 15.14 -7.62
CA ILE A 31 11.62 14.74 -8.61
C ILE A 31 11.02 14.74 -10.02
N MET A 32 9.83 14.15 -10.18
CA MET A 32 9.13 14.17 -11.47
C MET A 32 8.91 15.58 -11.99
N PHE A 33 8.36 16.45 -11.13
CA PHE A 33 8.08 17.82 -11.51
C PHE A 33 9.36 18.61 -11.83
N ALA A 34 10.44 18.39 -11.07
CA ALA A 34 11.74 18.95 -11.34
C ALA A 34 12.27 18.55 -12.72
N VAL A 35 12.19 17.27 -13.07
CA VAL A 35 12.61 16.75 -14.38
C VAL A 35 11.76 17.39 -15.49
N VAL A 36 10.44 17.46 -15.31
CA VAL A 36 9.55 18.13 -16.26
C VAL A 36 9.93 19.61 -16.43
N ILE A 37 10.16 20.36 -15.35
CA ILE A 37 10.61 21.76 -15.42
C ILE A 37 11.90 21.89 -16.24
N LEU A 38 12.92 21.10 -15.92
CA LEU A 38 14.22 21.18 -16.58
C LEU A 38 14.14 20.81 -18.06
N LEU A 39 13.33 19.82 -18.41
CA LEU A 39 13.14 19.36 -19.79
C LEU A 39 12.11 20.20 -20.58
N SER A 40 11.38 21.13 -19.95
CA SER A 40 10.36 21.97 -20.63
C SER A 40 10.96 23.19 -21.31
N ARG A 41 12.14 23.68 -20.91
CA ARG A 41 12.70 24.91 -21.48
C ARG A 41 13.23 24.77 -22.89
N PRO A 42 14.00 23.69 -23.24
CA PRO A 42 14.35 23.45 -24.63
C PRO A 42 13.09 23.17 -25.44
N THR A 43 12.76 24.07 -26.38
CA THR A 43 11.58 23.91 -27.24
C THR A 43 11.97 24.17 -28.69
N TRP A 44 11.40 23.43 -29.62
CA TRP A 44 11.49 23.62 -31.05
C TRP A 44 10.10 23.45 -31.68
N MET A 45 9.88 24.10 -32.80
CA MET A 45 8.60 24.05 -33.52
C MET A 45 8.58 22.87 -34.50
N VAL A 46 7.55 22.04 -34.39
CA VAL A 46 7.22 21.00 -35.39
C VAL A 46 5.89 21.42 -36.02
N GLY A 47 5.94 22.08 -37.16
CA GLY A 47 4.80 22.78 -37.72
C GLY A 47 4.35 23.90 -36.78
N ALA A 48 3.09 23.88 -36.35
CA ALA A 48 2.52 24.85 -35.40
C ALA A 48 2.61 24.41 -33.93
N VAL A 49 3.18 23.23 -33.62
CA VAL A 49 3.21 22.67 -32.26
C VAL A 49 4.58 22.86 -31.62
N PRO A 50 4.67 23.51 -30.45
CA PRO A 50 5.90 23.57 -29.67
C PRO A 50 6.17 22.20 -29.04
N VAL A 51 7.29 21.60 -29.35
CA VAL A 51 7.75 20.31 -28.82
C VAL A 51 8.92 20.54 -27.88
N SER A 52 8.90 19.87 -26.72
CA SER A 52 9.99 19.87 -25.76
C SER A 52 10.39 18.44 -25.39
N PRO A 53 11.61 18.20 -24.86
CA PRO A 53 11.98 16.90 -24.30
C PRO A 53 11.01 16.42 -23.22
N ALA A 54 10.45 17.34 -22.40
CA ALA A 54 9.46 17.02 -21.40
C ALA A 54 8.18 16.42 -22.03
N LEU A 55 7.68 17.00 -23.12
CA LEU A 55 6.52 16.49 -23.84
C LEU A 55 6.78 15.09 -24.40
N LEU A 56 7.94 14.88 -25.03
CA LEU A 56 8.29 13.57 -25.59
C LEU A 56 8.43 12.51 -24.50
N ALA A 57 9.09 12.85 -23.39
CA ALA A 57 9.23 11.94 -22.25
C ALA A 57 7.86 11.59 -21.63
N ALA A 58 6.97 12.59 -21.47
CA ALA A 58 5.62 12.38 -20.93
C ALA A 58 4.76 11.49 -21.86
N LEU A 59 4.85 11.67 -23.17
CA LEU A 59 4.16 10.83 -24.14
C LEU A 59 4.69 9.38 -24.10
N ALA A 60 6.02 9.19 -24.08
CA ALA A 60 6.62 7.88 -23.99
C ALA A 60 6.24 7.15 -22.68
N ALA A 61 6.29 7.86 -21.54
CA ALA A 61 5.87 7.34 -20.26
C ALA A 61 4.37 6.99 -20.25
N SER A 62 3.52 7.85 -20.81
CA SER A 62 2.08 7.58 -20.92
C SER A 62 1.80 6.30 -21.72
N VAL A 63 2.47 6.10 -22.84
CA VAL A 63 2.36 4.85 -23.62
C VAL A 63 2.74 3.64 -22.78
N PHE A 64 3.81 3.74 -22.00
CA PHE A 64 4.23 2.66 -21.09
C PHE A 64 3.15 2.36 -20.06
N TYR A 65 2.59 3.38 -19.39
CA TYR A 65 1.56 3.19 -18.37
C TYR A 65 0.25 2.64 -18.94
N PHE A 66 -0.19 3.13 -20.12
CA PHE A 66 -1.39 2.60 -20.78
C PHE A 66 -1.23 1.14 -21.19
N ARG A 67 -0.01 0.70 -21.54
CA ARG A 67 0.26 -0.71 -21.83
C ARG A 67 0.20 -1.61 -20.61
N LEU A 68 0.42 -1.07 -19.42
CA LEU A 68 0.33 -1.82 -18.16
C LEU A 68 -1.11 -1.92 -17.66
N ASP A 69 -1.82 -0.79 -17.60
CA ASP A 69 -3.21 -0.72 -17.12
C ASP A 69 -3.87 0.59 -17.59
N MET A 70 -5.07 0.49 -18.13
CA MET A 70 -5.79 1.64 -18.68
C MET A 70 -6.15 2.69 -17.59
N ARG A 71 -6.56 2.26 -16.40
CA ARG A 71 -7.00 3.17 -15.32
C ARG A 71 -5.80 3.91 -14.71
N PHE A 72 -4.73 3.20 -14.41
CA PHE A 72 -3.49 3.82 -13.96
C PHE A 72 -2.84 4.65 -15.07
N GLY A 73 -2.90 4.21 -16.33
CA GLY A 73 -2.43 4.96 -17.49
C GLY A 73 -3.14 6.31 -17.61
N LEU A 74 -4.47 6.35 -17.44
CA LEU A 74 -5.24 7.59 -17.46
C LEU A 74 -4.86 8.52 -16.31
N ALA A 75 -4.74 8.01 -15.09
CA ALA A 75 -4.32 8.79 -13.93
C ALA A 75 -2.92 9.37 -14.12
N MET A 76 -1.96 8.57 -14.60
CA MET A 76 -0.61 9.01 -14.89
C MET A 76 -0.53 10.03 -16.02
N ALA A 77 -1.30 9.85 -17.10
CA ALA A 77 -1.36 10.81 -18.20
C ALA A 77 -1.94 12.16 -17.74
N ALA A 78 -3.00 12.15 -16.91
CA ALA A 78 -3.55 13.36 -16.33
C ALA A 78 -2.55 14.08 -15.41
N LEU A 79 -1.82 13.33 -14.56
CA LEU A 79 -0.78 13.87 -13.70
C LEU A 79 0.36 14.49 -14.53
N LEU A 80 0.85 13.77 -15.54
CA LEU A 80 1.91 14.25 -16.42
C LEU A 80 1.48 15.49 -17.21
N ALA A 81 0.23 15.54 -17.69
CA ALA A 81 -0.32 16.72 -18.36
C ALA A 81 -0.35 17.93 -17.44
N ALA A 82 -0.82 17.78 -16.19
CA ALA A 82 -0.79 18.85 -15.20
C ALA A 82 0.63 19.33 -14.90
N MET A 83 1.58 18.38 -14.74
CA MET A 83 2.99 18.71 -14.55
C MET A 83 3.61 19.42 -15.76
N LEU A 84 3.24 19.07 -17.00
CA LEU A 84 3.71 19.74 -18.20
C LEU A 84 3.24 21.21 -18.23
N VAL A 85 1.97 21.49 -17.89
CA VAL A 85 1.45 22.86 -17.80
C VAL A 85 2.23 23.68 -16.78
N GLY A 86 2.39 23.15 -15.55
CA GLY A 86 3.19 23.82 -14.51
C GLY A 86 4.67 23.97 -14.88
N GLY A 87 5.26 22.93 -15.48
CA GLY A 87 6.65 22.93 -15.93
C GLY A 87 6.93 23.97 -17.02
N GLN A 88 6.03 24.12 -17.99
CA GLN A 88 6.13 25.16 -19.01
C GLN A 88 6.02 26.57 -18.42
N TRP A 89 5.12 26.76 -17.45
CA TRP A 89 5.00 28.04 -16.75
C TRP A 89 6.31 28.43 -16.03
N VAL A 90 6.95 27.50 -15.32
CA VAL A 90 8.26 27.72 -14.68
C VAL A 90 9.37 27.92 -15.73
N ALA A 91 9.36 27.14 -16.81
CA ALA A 91 10.33 27.24 -17.89
C ALA A 91 10.29 28.60 -18.62
N ALA A 92 9.13 29.29 -18.63
CA ALA A 92 8.98 30.63 -19.18
C ALA A 92 9.57 31.75 -18.31
N GLN A 93 9.95 31.44 -17.06
CA GLN A 93 10.53 32.41 -16.14
C GLN A 93 12.00 32.72 -16.49
N THR A 94 12.67 33.57 -15.68
CA THR A 94 14.11 33.86 -15.83
C THR A 94 14.94 32.58 -15.75
N LEU A 95 16.12 32.59 -16.37
CA LEU A 95 17.07 31.45 -16.32
C LEU A 95 17.38 31.05 -14.87
N ALA A 96 17.60 32.03 -14.01
CA ALA A 96 17.95 31.80 -12.61
C ALA A 96 16.79 31.12 -11.86
N LEU A 97 15.56 31.59 -12.05
CA LEU A 97 14.39 31.02 -11.37
C LEU A 97 14.09 29.61 -11.88
N TRP A 98 14.17 29.38 -13.17
CA TRP A 98 13.99 28.06 -13.77
C TRP A 98 14.99 27.05 -13.25
N LEU A 99 16.30 27.39 -13.26
CA LEU A 99 17.35 26.51 -12.74
C LEU A 99 17.22 26.28 -11.24
N ALA A 100 17.01 27.35 -10.46
CA ALA A 100 16.86 27.24 -9.01
C ALA A 100 15.68 26.36 -8.61
N THR A 101 14.53 26.51 -9.30
CA THR A 101 13.35 25.69 -9.04
C THR A 101 13.59 24.24 -9.48
N GLY A 102 14.08 24.02 -10.70
CA GLY A 102 14.29 22.67 -11.22
C GLY A 102 15.33 21.89 -10.42
N ILE A 103 16.52 22.48 -10.22
CA ILE A 103 17.61 21.81 -9.48
C ILE A 103 17.25 21.70 -7.98
N GLY A 104 16.65 22.74 -7.40
CA GLY A 104 16.26 22.74 -5.99
C GLY A 104 15.25 21.66 -5.66
N LEU A 105 14.16 21.56 -6.43
CA LEU A 105 13.17 20.49 -6.25
C LEU A 105 13.79 19.10 -6.48
N PHE A 106 14.65 18.97 -7.47
CA PHE A 106 15.35 17.71 -7.74
C PHE A 106 16.21 17.28 -6.55
N ALA A 107 17.06 18.18 -6.05
CA ALA A 107 17.96 17.89 -4.93
C ALA A 107 17.17 17.57 -3.64
N VAL A 108 16.18 18.41 -3.29
CA VAL A 108 15.36 18.19 -2.09
C VAL A 108 14.56 16.90 -2.22
N GLY A 109 13.97 16.62 -3.38
CA GLY A 109 13.26 15.37 -3.63
C GLY A 109 14.15 14.15 -3.41
N TRP A 110 15.38 14.16 -3.92
CA TRP A 110 16.33 13.06 -3.69
C TRP A 110 16.75 12.92 -2.23
N VAL A 111 16.97 14.03 -1.51
CA VAL A 111 17.24 13.96 -0.06
C VAL A 111 16.10 13.25 0.66
N ILE A 112 14.85 13.62 0.36
CA ILE A 112 13.66 12.97 0.95
C ILE A 112 13.64 11.46 0.61
N GLN A 113 13.96 11.07 -0.63
CA GLN A 113 14.03 9.67 -1.04
C GLN A 113 15.09 8.90 -0.25
N PHE A 114 16.31 9.44 -0.14
CA PHE A 114 17.37 8.77 0.62
C PHE A 114 17.04 8.62 2.11
N VAL A 115 16.36 9.61 2.71
CA VAL A 115 15.85 9.48 4.09
C VAL A 115 14.84 8.32 4.19
N GLY A 116 13.95 8.15 3.21
CA GLY A 116 13.06 7.01 3.17
C GLY A 116 13.80 5.67 3.10
N HIS A 117 14.75 5.56 2.19
CA HIS A 117 15.57 4.34 2.03
C HIS A 117 16.47 4.05 3.22
N TYR A 118 16.89 5.07 3.98
CA TYR A 118 17.57 4.87 5.26
C TYR A 118 16.67 4.13 6.26
N TYR A 119 15.38 4.49 6.36
CA TYR A 119 14.42 3.77 7.20
C TYR A 119 14.10 2.35 6.69
N GLU A 120 14.14 2.13 5.40
CA GLU A 120 13.92 0.81 4.79
C GLU A 120 15.11 -0.15 5.05
N GLY A 121 16.31 0.41 5.22
CA GLY A 121 17.55 -0.36 5.31
C GLY A 121 17.95 -1.03 3.99
N ARG A 122 17.45 -0.52 2.87
CA ARG A 122 17.74 -1.00 1.51
C ARG A 122 18.06 0.17 0.59
N LYS A 123 18.90 -0.10 -0.42
CA LYS A 123 19.21 0.86 -1.50
C LYS A 123 17.95 1.11 -2.35
N PRO A 124 17.89 2.27 -3.04
CA PRO A 124 16.80 2.55 -3.97
C PRO A 124 16.69 1.52 -5.09
N ALA A 125 15.45 1.18 -5.50
CA ALA A 125 15.17 0.17 -6.51
C ALA A 125 15.85 0.47 -7.86
N PHE A 126 15.98 1.73 -8.27
CA PHE A 126 16.60 2.13 -9.53
C PHE A 126 18.09 1.78 -9.64
N VAL A 127 18.76 1.55 -8.52
CA VAL A 127 20.18 1.12 -8.51
C VAL A 127 20.33 -0.28 -9.11
N ASP A 128 19.32 -1.12 -8.95
CA ASP A 128 19.31 -2.47 -9.52
C ASP A 128 18.64 -2.52 -10.90
N ASP A 129 17.62 -1.68 -11.12
CA ASP A 129 16.85 -1.64 -12.37
C ASP A 129 16.38 -0.21 -12.66
N LEU A 130 16.91 0.41 -13.72
CA LEU A 130 16.55 1.76 -14.16
C LEU A 130 15.05 1.91 -14.49
N VAL A 131 14.36 0.81 -14.82
CA VAL A 131 12.89 0.81 -14.97
C VAL A 131 12.21 1.25 -13.67
N GLY A 132 12.85 1.06 -12.53
CA GLY A 132 12.39 1.58 -11.23
C GLY A 132 12.14 3.10 -11.22
N LEU A 133 12.84 3.89 -12.06
CA LEU A 133 12.59 5.33 -12.17
C LEU A 133 11.23 5.66 -12.80
N ILE A 134 10.74 4.81 -13.70
CA ILE A 134 9.42 4.95 -14.35
C ILE A 134 8.33 4.29 -13.51
N VAL A 135 8.67 3.18 -12.84
CA VAL A 135 7.73 2.45 -11.98
C VAL A 135 7.46 3.18 -10.66
N GLY A 136 8.44 3.91 -10.12
CA GLY A 136 8.29 4.66 -8.86
C GLY A 136 7.09 5.61 -8.83
N PRO A 137 6.90 6.49 -9.82
CA PRO A 137 5.71 7.32 -9.94
C PRO A 137 4.39 6.52 -9.99
N LEU A 138 4.37 5.44 -10.74
CA LEU A 138 3.22 4.55 -10.83
C LEU A 138 2.92 3.88 -9.48
N PHE A 139 3.96 3.47 -8.75
CA PHE A 139 3.82 2.90 -7.41
C PHE A 139 3.22 3.91 -6.43
N VAL A 140 3.65 5.17 -6.44
CA VAL A 140 3.07 6.23 -5.60
C VAL A 140 1.58 6.42 -5.91
N VAL A 141 1.19 6.48 -7.18
CA VAL A 141 -0.22 6.61 -7.60
C VAL A 141 -1.01 5.35 -7.21
N ALA A 142 -0.41 4.16 -7.29
CA ALA A 142 -1.04 2.92 -6.85
C ALA A 142 -1.27 2.92 -5.33
N GLU A 143 -0.29 3.31 -4.54
CA GLU A 143 -0.41 3.41 -3.07
C GLU A 143 -1.47 4.46 -2.66
N TRP A 144 -1.59 5.60 -3.36
CA TRP A 144 -2.69 6.54 -3.15
C TRP A 144 -4.05 5.92 -3.47
N ALA A 145 -4.16 5.17 -4.58
CA ALA A 145 -5.38 4.48 -4.93
C ALA A 145 -5.75 3.43 -3.86
N PHE A 146 -4.78 2.68 -3.34
CA PHE A 146 -4.99 1.69 -2.27
C PHE A 146 -5.44 2.36 -0.97
N ALA A 147 -4.82 3.47 -0.58
CA ALA A 147 -5.20 4.25 0.60
C ALA A 147 -6.65 4.80 0.51
N LEU A 148 -7.12 5.09 -0.72
CA LEU A 148 -8.51 5.49 -1.00
C LEU A 148 -9.47 4.29 -1.12
N GLY A 149 -8.99 3.07 -0.91
CA GLY A 149 -9.79 1.84 -1.03
C GLY A 149 -10.10 1.43 -2.48
N LEU A 150 -9.39 2.04 -3.46
CA LEU A 150 -9.51 1.71 -4.87
C LEU A 150 -8.53 0.58 -5.25
N ARG A 151 -8.85 -0.17 -6.31
CA ARG A 151 -7.97 -1.21 -6.89
C ARG A 151 -7.49 -2.26 -5.88
N LYS A 152 -8.37 -2.68 -4.97
CA LYS A 152 -8.07 -3.68 -3.92
C LYS A 152 -7.57 -5.01 -4.48
N GLU A 153 -8.02 -5.37 -5.67
CA GLU A 153 -7.57 -6.57 -6.39
C GLU A 153 -6.07 -6.50 -6.75
N VAL A 154 -5.60 -5.31 -7.13
CA VAL A 154 -4.18 -5.08 -7.44
C VAL A 154 -3.37 -5.05 -6.15
N GLN A 155 -3.88 -4.35 -5.11
CA GLN A 155 -3.24 -4.31 -3.80
C GLN A 155 -3.03 -5.73 -3.25
N ALA A 156 -4.08 -6.56 -3.22
CA ALA A 156 -4.00 -7.93 -2.72
C ALA A 156 -2.97 -8.77 -3.49
N ALA A 157 -2.93 -8.65 -4.82
CA ALA A 157 -1.97 -9.37 -5.66
C ALA A 157 -0.51 -8.91 -5.44
N VAL A 158 -0.29 -7.62 -5.14
CA VAL A 158 1.05 -7.10 -4.78
C VAL A 158 1.45 -7.58 -3.39
N GLU A 159 0.54 -7.52 -2.41
CA GLU A 159 0.79 -7.97 -1.04
C GLU A 159 1.02 -9.49 -0.95
N GLU A 160 0.36 -10.29 -1.79
CA GLU A 160 0.60 -11.73 -1.89
C GLU A 160 2.04 -12.05 -2.30
N ARG A 161 2.65 -11.23 -3.18
CA ARG A 161 4.01 -11.46 -3.70
C ARG A 161 5.11 -10.84 -2.85
N SER A 162 4.90 -9.60 -2.38
CA SER A 162 5.92 -8.81 -1.68
C SER A 162 5.69 -8.68 -0.19
N GLY A 163 4.62 -9.31 0.32
CA GLY A 163 4.16 -9.18 1.69
C GLY A 163 3.44 -7.84 1.97
N PRO A 164 2.72 -7.77 3.08
CA PRO A 164 2.05 -6.53 3.50
C PRO A 164 3.07 -5.46 3.92
N VAL A 165 2.62 -4.21 3.93
CA VAL A 165 3.38 -3.09 4.51
C VAL A 165 3.69 -3.40 5.97
N ARG A 166 4.93 -3.15 6.41
CA ARG A 166 5.38 -3.45 7.77
C ARG A 166 4.65 -2.57 8.78
N LEU A 167 3.78 -3.16 9.58
CA LEU A 167 3.13 -2.45 10.68
C LEU A 167 4.16 -2.23 11.81
N ARG A 168 4.12 -1.05 12.45
CA ARG A 168 4.91 -0.80 13.67
C ARG A 168 4.42 -1.73 14.77
N THR A 169 5.30 -2.13 15.70
CA THR A 169 5.04 -3.14 16.74
C THR A 169 3.70 -2.97 17.47
N GLY A 170 3.29 -1.72 17.78
CA GLY A 170 1.97 -1.44 18.38
C GLY A 170 0.78 -1.65 17.43
N GLN A 171 0.95 -1.40 16.15
CA GLN A 171 -0.08 -1.64 15.13
C GLN A 171 -0.17 -3.13 14.78
N GLN A 172 0.93 -3.87 14.84
CA GLN A 172 0.95 -5.33 14.68
C GLN A 172 0.17 -6.00 15.81
N ALA A 173 0.36 -5.56 17.06
CA ALA A 173 -0.39 -6.07 18.20
C ALA A 173 -1.89 -5.78 18.07
N ALA A 174 -2.28 -4.57 17.67
CA ALA A 174 -3.67 -4.19 17.47
C ALA A 174 -4.32 -4.96 16.29
N ALA A 175 -3.60 -5.14 15.18
CA ALA A 175 -4.09 -5.92 14.04
C ALA A 175 -4.25 -7.41 14.39
N LEU A 176 -3.32 -7.98 15.17
CA LEU A 176 -3.40 -9.36 15.65
C LEU A 176 -4.60 -9.54 16.61
N CYS A 177 -4.82 -8.58 17.51
CA CYS A 177 -5.96 -8.60 18.41
C CYS A 177 -7.30 -8.50 17.67
N SER A 178 -7.41 -7.64 16.66
CA SER A 178 -8.63 -7.51 15.84
C SER A 178 -8.88 -8.76 14.99
N PHE A 179 -7.86 -9.36 14.43
CA PHE A 179 -7.96 -10.60 13.65
C PHE A 179 -8.39 -11.78 14.53
N THR A 180 -7.80 -11.93 15.73
CA THR A 180 -8.20 -12.97 16.69
C THR A 180 -9.60 -12.79 17.21
N ALA A 181 -10.06 -11.55 17.43
CA ALA A 181 -11.44 -11.26 17.82
C ALA A 181 -12.42 -11.64 16.70
N ALA A 182 -12.17 -11.21 15.47
CA ALA A 182 -13.01 -11.55 14.31
C ALA A 182 -13.08 -13.06 14.04
N HIS A 183 -11.97 -13.78 14.22
CA HIS A 183 -11.94 -15.23 14.05
C HIS A 183 -12.69 -15.96 15.17
N ARG A 184 -12.68 -15.43 16.39
CA ARG A 184 -13.46 -15.95 17.52
C ARG A 184 -14.95 -15.78 17.30
N ASP A 185 -15.38 -14.62 16.79
CA ASP A 185 -16.78 -14.32 16.49
C ASP A 185 -17.31 -15.20 15.33
N LEU A 186 -16.51 -15.44 14.31
CA LEU A 186 -16.84 -16.38 13.22
C LEU A 186 -17.00 -17.81 13.73
N LYS A 187 -16.12 -18.26 14.64
CA LYS A 187 -16.19 -19.59 15.22
C LYS A 187 -17.39 -19.76 16.15
N ALA A 188 -17.71 -18.73 16.94
CA ALA A 188 -18.91 -18.70 17.79
C ALA A 188 -20.21 -18.73 16.97
N SER A 189 -20.21 -18.12 15.77
CA SER A 189 -21.36 -18.14 14.85
C SER A 189 -21.54 -19.48 14.11
N GLN A 190 -20.52 -20.33 14.08
CA GLN A 190 -20.53 -21.65 13.44
C GLN A 190 -20.76 -22.80 14.41
N GLU A 191 -20.76 -22.54 15.71
CA GLU A 191 -21.05 -23.59 16.69
C GLU A 191 -22.55 -23.92 16.65
N PRO A 192 -22.94 -25.16 16.29
CA PRO A 192 -24.34 -25.53 16.26
C PRO A 192 -24.89 -25.41 17.68
N THR A 193 -25.98 -24.66 17.82
CA THR A 193 -26.78 -24.61 19.05
C THR A 193 -27.07 -26.04 19.50
N GLN A 194 -26.38 -26.49 20.55
CA GLN A 194 -26.73 -27.78 21.16
C GLN A 194 -28.20 -27.74 21.56
N PRO A 195 -29.01 -28.73 21.13
CA PRO A 195 -30.38 -28.79 21.61
C PRO A 195 -30.36 -28.93 23.13
N LEU A 196 -31.21 -28.13 23.80
CA LEU A 196 -31.39 -28.20 25.26
C LEU A 196 -31.49 -29.67 25.67
N ARG A 197 -30.50 -30.12 26.44
CA ARG A 197 -30.61 -31.43 27.12
C ARG A 197 -31.81 -31.36 28.03
N THR A 198 -32.86 -32.14 27.70
CA THR A 198 -33.95 -32.37 28.64
C THR A 198 -33.36 -32.97 29.92
N PRO A 199 -33.73 -32.43 31.08
CA PRO A 199 -33.26 -33.02 32.36
C PRO A 199 -33.73 -34.48 32.45
N PRO A 200 -32.93 -35.36 33.03
CA PRO A 200 -33.30 -36.75 33.21
C PRO A 200 -34.58 -36.87 34.06
N PRO A 201 -35.46 -37.83 33.82
CA PRO A 201 -36.66 -38.05 34.62
C PRO A 201 -36.28 -38.35 36.06
N MET A 202 -36.98 -37.68 37.00
CA MET A 202 -36.82 -37.93 38.45
C MET A 202 -37.11 -39.39 38.76
N PRO A 203 -36.33 -40.04 39.63
CA PRO A 203 -36.63 -41.38 40.11
C PRO A 203 -37.93 -41.40 40.92
N PRO A 204 -38.72 -42.48 40.90
CA PRO A 204 -39.99 -42.58 41.60
C PRO A 204 -39.74 -42.50 43.15
N ALA A 205 -40.61 -41.78 43.84
CA ALA A 205 -40.64 -41.68 45.29
C ALA A 205 -40.84 -43.07 45.90
N HIS A 206 -39.87 -43.54 46.65
CA HIS A 206 -40.03 -44.73 47.49
C HIS A 206 -40.83 -44.39 48.74
N THR A 207 -42.09 -44.75 48.77
CA THR A 207 -42.89 -44.93 49.96
C THR A 207 -42.53 -46.32 50.53
N GLY A 208 -41.96 -46.37 51.68
CA GLY A 208 -41.67 -47.66 52.30
C GLY A 208 -41.21 -47.46 53.74
N THR A 209 -42.18 -47.41 54.64
CA THR A 209 -42.10 -47.69 56.08
C THR A 209 -41.43 -49.04 56.34
N ALA A 210 -40.45 -49.05 57.21
CA ALA A 210 -40.30 -50.17 58.19
C ALA A 210 -39.21 -49.84 59.23
N THR A 211 -39.70 -49.71 60.37
CA THR A 211 -39.01 -49.81 61.70
C THR A 211 -38.29 -51.12 61.87
N GLN A 212 -37.06 -51.11 62.38
CA GLN A 212 -36.56 -52.22 63.21
C GLN A 212 -35.23 -51.85 63.92
N PRO A 213 -34.89 -52.57 65.00
CA PRO A 213 -34.44 -51.97 66.23
C PRO A 213 -32.96 -52.08 66.52
N ILE A 214 -32.59 -51.36 67.56
CA ILE A 214 -31.28 -51.30 68.19
C ILE A 214 -30.81 -52.69 68.65
N ALA A 215 -29.59 -53.11 68.33
CA ALA A 215 -28.88 -54.14 69.01
C ALA A 215 -27.48 -53.69 69.39
N ALA A 216 -27.11 -54.00 70.61
CA ALA A 216 -26.00 -53.52 71.41
C ALA A 216 -24.63 -53.99 70.90
N ARG A 217 -23.63 -53.15 71.23
CA ARG A 217 -22.21 -53.51 71.30
C ARG A 217 -21.94 -54.57 72.32
N PRO A 218 -20.86 -55.35 72.16
CA PRO A 218 -19.89 -55.38 73.24
C PRO A 218 -18.46 -55.08 72.77
N ALA A 219 -17.69 -54.65 73.74
CA ALA A 219 -16.30 -54.28 73.73
C ALA A 219 -15.41 -55.53 73.57
N GLY A 220 -14.19 -55.29 73.04
CA GLY A 220 -13.03 -56.10 72.98
C GLY A 220 -11.96 -55.29 72.31
#